data_686afb5a224d5c962adfb991efbb2e7e
#
_entry.id   686afb5a224d5c962adfb991efbb2e7e
#
_cell.length_a   1.000
_cell.length_b   1.000
_cell.length_c   1.000
_cell.angle_alpha   90.00
_cell.angle_beta   90.00
_cell.angle_gamma   90.00
#
_symmetry.space_group_name_H-M   'P 1'
#
loop_
_entity.id
_entity.type
_entity.pdbx_description
1 polymer ?
#
loop_
_entity_poly.entity_id
_entity_poly.type
_entity_poly.pdbx_seq_one_letter_code
_entity_poly.pdbx_strand_id
1 'polypeptide(L)'
;MAKSKIVIFISFLFLTFNTGNTYEIEELINILNTKNQNESVFFYDQKINELDIKNSYSSFYPTISYSNKTSDTTTKTTTSTSLNSNTHSISVDLNLYNGGYRDQNIIEIENKNKANTALNTYKKTLLIKELILGYYNLKSLHNLKETSSNNINFYSNKLKEAEILFEAGRLSKIDLLNFKSAKMNSENNLFDISNEIEN
;
A
#
# COMPACT_ATOMS: atom_id res chain seq x y z
N MET A 1 -39.19 43.01 -45.68
CA MET A 1 -39.84 42.03 -44.80
C MET A 1 -38.75 41.09 -44.27
N ALA A 2 -38.17 41.38 -43.11
CA ALA A 2 -37.14 40.59 -42.46
C ALA A 2 -37.77 39.82 -41.29
N LYS A 3 -37.79 38.48 -41.37
CA LYS A 3 -38.29 37.62 -40.31
C LYS A 3 -37.15 37.41 -39.29
N SER A 4 -37.32 38.03 -38.14
CA SER A 4 -36.50 37.83 -36.98
C SER A 4 -36.67 36.39 -36.48
N LYS A 5 -35.61 35.58 -36.52
CA LYS A 5 -35.56 34.28 -35.86
C LYS A 5 -35.06 34.50 -34.42
N ILE A 6 -35.96 34.42 -33.47
CA ILE A 6 -35.62 34.35 -32.03
C ILE A 6 -35.01 32.98 -31.80
N VAL A 7 -33.70 32.97 -31.58
CA VAL A 7 -32.97 31.79 -31.11
C VAL A 7 -33.10 31.78 -29.59
N ILE A 8 -33.96 30.89 -29.07
CA ILE A 8 -34.05 30.61 -27.64
C ILE A 8 -32.82 29.78 -27.26
N PHE A 9 -31.87 30.45 -26.63
CA PHE A 9 -30.69 29.78 -26.03
C PHE A 9 -31.13 29.14 -24.69
N ILE A 10 -31.57 27.87 -24.76
CA ILE A 10 -31.79 27.07 -23.55
C ILE A 10 -30.40 26.73 -23.01
N SER A 11 -29.98 27.57 -22.06
CA SER A 11 -28.84 27.24 -21.19
C SER A 11 -29.22 26.01 -20.35
N PHE A 12 -28.83 24.84 -20.84
CA PHE A 12 -28.91 23.60 -20.09
C PHE A 12 -27.81 23.67 -19.02
N LEU A 13 -28.19 24.17 -17.85
CA LEU A 13 -27.36 24.17 -16.67
C LEU A 13 -27.14 22.68 -16.27
N PHE A 14 -26.07 22.11 -16.79
CA PHE A 14 -25.55 20.83 -16.28
C PHE A 14 -25.13 21.04 -14.80
N LEU A 15 -26.06 20.84 -13.89
CA LEU A 15 -25.77 20.48 -12.54
C LEU A 15 -25.00 19.13 -12.63
N THR A 16 -23.69 19.21 -12.68
CA THR A 16 -22.84 18.06 -12.40
C THR A 16 -23.10 17.71 -10.94
N PHE A 17 -24.06 16.82 -10.72
CA PHE A 17 -24.08 16.04 -9.51
C PHE A 17 -22.73 15.34 -9.47
N ASN A 18 -21.85 15.77 -8.58
CA ASN A 18 -20.71 15.01 -8.12
C ASN A 18 -21.30 13.78 -7.43
N THR A 19 -21.66 12.77 -8.22
CA THR A 19 -21.88 11.43 -7.72
C THR A 19 -20.50 10.99 -7.23
N GLY A 20 -20.28 11.10 -5.93
CA GLY A 20 -19.10 10.50 -5.31
C GLY A 20 -19.05 9.07 -5.82
N ASN A 21 -18.00 8.72 -6.58
CA ASN A 21 -17.80 7.37 -7.07
C ASN A 21 -17.72 6.46 -5.85
N THR A 22 -18.83 5.83 -5.49
CA THR A 22 -18.83 4.73 -4.53
C THR A 22 -18.24 3.54 -5.27
N TYR A 23 -16.93 3.35 -5.13
CA TYR A 23 -16.29 2.15 -5.66
C TYR A 23 -16.87 0.91 -4.96
N GLU A 24 -17.29 -0.06 -5.74
CA GLU A 24 -17.60 -1.38 -5.21
C GLU A 24 -16.30 -2.07 -4.78
N ILE A 25 -16.40 -2.99 -3.81
CA ILE A 25 -15.22 -3.65 -3.23
C ILE A 25 -14.44 -4.42 -4.31
N GLU A 26 -15.13 -4.99 -5.29
CA GLU A 26 -14.53 -5.70 -6.44
C GLU A 26 -13.66 -4.77 -7.29
N GLU A 27 -14.11 -3.54 -7.49
CA GLU A 27 -13.37 -2.54 -8.24
C GLU A 27 -12.11 -2.10 -7.49
N LEU A 28 -12.19 -1.91 -6.18
CA LEU A 28 -11.03 -1.61 -5.32
C LEU A 28 -10.01 -2.74 -5.31
N ILE A 29 -10.46 -4.00 -5.26
CA ILE A 29 -9.58 -5.18 -5.36
C ILE A 29 -8.90 -5.20 -6.75
N ASN A 30 -9.59 -4.86 -7.81
CA ASN A 30 -9.01 -4.79 -9.15
C ASN A 30 -7.97 -3.67 -9.27
N ILE A 31 -8.24 -2.50 -8.70
CA ILE A 31 -7.27 -1.39 -8.62
C ILE A 31 -6.04 -1.81 -7.81
N LEU A 32 -6.22 -2.48 -6.67
CA LEU A 32 -5.13 -3.02 -5.85
C LEU A 32 -4.25 -3.97 -6.67
N ASN A 33 -4.85 -4.87 -7.44
CA ASN A 33 -4.14 -5.86 -8.25
C ASN A 33 -3.44 -5.27 -9.48
N THR A 34 -3.88 -4.10 -9.97
CA THR A 34 -3.36 -3.53 -11.24
C THR A 34 -2.47 -2.31 -11.05
N LYS A 35 -2.72 -1.51 -10.02
CA LYS A 35 -2.05 -0.20 -9.83
C LYS A 35 -1.20 -0.12 -8.57
N ASN A 36 -1.18 -1.15 -7.72
CA ASN A 36 -0.39 -1.13 -6.49
C ASN A 36 1.10 -1.30 -6.81
N GLN A 37 1.95 -0.47 -6.20
CA GLN A 37 3.41 -0.60 -6.30
C GLN A 37 3.93 -1.97 -5.82
N ASN A 38 3.25 -2.59 -4.86
CA ASN A 38 3.60 -3.93 -4.37
C ASN A 38 3.47 -5.01 -5.45
N GLU A 39 2.58 -4.85 -6.45
CA GLU A 39 2.50 -5.79 -7.57
C GLU A 39 3.78 -5.78 -8.41
N SER A 40 4.36 -4.61 -8.64
CA SER A 40 5.66 -4.49 -9.29
C SER A 40 6.78 -5.16 -8.48
N VAL A 41 6.75 -5.02 -7.14
CA VAL A 41 7.72 -5.70 -6.25
C VAL A 41 7.58 -7.22 -6.37
N PHE A 42 6.37 -7.75 -6.32
CA PHE A 42 6.13 -9.21 -6.47
C PHE A 42 6.58 -9.73 -7.83
N PHE A 43 6.36 -8.95 -8.90
CA PHE A 43 6.85 -9.30 -10.24
C PHE A 43 8.37 -9.35 -10.30
N TYR A 44 9.06 -8.36 -9.75
CA TYR A 44 10.53 -8.35 -9.73
C TYR A 44 11.12 -9.42 -8.80
N ASP A 45 10.50 -9.71 -7.65
CA ASP A 45 10.90 -10.82 -6.78
C ASP A 45 10.80 -12.16 -7.51
N GLN A 46 9.73 -12.38 -8.29
CA GLN A 46 9.60 -13.58 -9.10
C GLN A 46 10.70 -13.65 -10.17
N LYS A 47 11.02 -12.51 -10.79
CA LYS A 47 12.09 -12.43 -11.78
C LYS A 47 13.47 -12.70 -11.20
N ILE A 48 13.74 -12.20 -9.99
CA ILE A 48 14.97 -12.50 -9.23
C ILE A 48 15.04 -14.00 -8.96
N ASN A 49 13.95 -14.61 -8.48
CA ASN A 49 13.90 -16.05 -8.22
C ASN A 49 14.22 -16.89 -9.47
N GLU A 50 13.70 -16.52 -10.66
CA GLU A 50 14.02 -17.16 -11.92
C GLU A 50 15.51 -17.03 -12.29
N LEU A 51 16.10 -15.84 -12.05
CA LEU A 51 17.51 -15.57 -12.31
C LEU A 51 18.41 -16.32 -11.32
N ASP A 52 18.02 -16.46 -10.06
CA ASP A 52 18.76 -17.23 -9.05
C ASP A 52 18.87 -18.69 -9.46
N ILE A 53 17.80 -19.31 -9.99
CA ILE A 53 17.85 -20.66 -10.53
C ILE A 53 18.85 -20.72 -11.70
N LYS A 54 18.77 -19.79 -12.66
CA LYS A 54 19.71 -19.77 -13.80
C LYS A 54 21.16 -19.59 -13.34
N ASN A 55 21.37 -18.71 -12.35
CA ASN A 55 22.70 -18.45 -11.82
C ASN A 55 23.27 -19.66 -11.06
N SER A 56 22.42 -20.48 -10.40
CA SER A 56 22.88 -21.68 -9.73
C SER A 56 23.49 -22.71 -10.69
N TYR A 57 23.00 -22.77 -11.93
CA TYR A 57 23.58 -23.59 -12.99
C TYR A 57 24.92 -23.08 -13.49
N SER A 58 25.31 -21.81 -13.20
CA SER A 58 26.61 -21.27 -13.60
C SER A 58 27.78 -22.05 -12.99
N SER A 59 27.57 -22.71 -11.85
CA SER A 59 28.57 -23.56 -11.18
C SER A 59 29.01 -24.80 -12.00
N PHE A 60 28.29 -25.13 -13.08
CA PHE A 60 28.67 -26.19 -14.02
C PHE A 60 29.54 -25.71 -15.18
N TYR A 61 29.68 -24.40 -15.35
CA TYR A 61 30.51 -23.81 -16.38
C TYR A 61 31.89 -23.45 -15.86
N PRO A 62 32.93 -23.42 -16.76
CA PRO A 62 34.25 -22.97 -16.38
C PRO A 62 34.26 -21.50 -15.99
N THR A 63 34.99 -21.17 -14.95
CA THR A 63 35.29 -19.79 -14.54
C THR A 63 36.59 -19.35 -15.22
N ILE A 64 36.54 -18.25 -15.97
CA ILE A 64 37.70 -17.64 -16.60
C ILE A 64 38.05 -16.40 -15.79
N SER A 65 39.28 -16.35 -15.26
CA SER A 65 39.77 -15.20 -14.52
C SER A 65 41.05 -14.65 -15.13
N TYR A 66 41.12 -13.32 -15.15
CA TYR A 66 42.35 -12.61 -15.52
C TYR A 66 42.86 -11.85 -14.30
N SER A 67 44.13 -12.01 -13.99
CA SER A 67 44.79 -11.23 -12.96
C SER A 67 46.05 -10.54 -13.46
N ASN A 68 46.25 -9.30 -13.02
CA ASN A 68 47.47 -8.53 -13.21
C ASN A 68 48.06 -8.21 -11.85
N LYS A 69 49.31 -8.61 -11.64
CA LYS A 69 50.03 -8.35 -10.39
C LYS A 69 51.30 -7.54 -10.73
N THR A 70 51.41 -6.34 -10.21
CA THR A 70 52.61 -5.50 -10.23
C THR A 70 53.27 -5.61 -8.87
N SER A 71 54.57 -5.93 -8.84
CA SER A 71 55.38 -6.03 -7.64
C SER A 71 56.69 -5.24 -7.81
N ASP A 72 56.88 -4.27 -6.91
CA ASP A 72 58.14 -3.52 -6.78
C ASP A 72 58.90 -4.03 -5.58
N THR A 73 60.06 -4.65 -5.84
CA THR A 73 60.92 -5.17 -4.77
C THR A 73 62.21 -4.38 -4.75
N THR A 74 62.51 -3.71 -3.65
CA THR A 74 63.77 -2.98 -3.43
C THR A 74 64.59 -3.76 -2.41
N THR A 75 65.70 -4.36 -2.87
CA THR A 75 66.62 -5.03 -1.98
C THR A 75 67.77 -4.05 -1.66
N LYS A 76 67.93 -3.70 -0.36
CA LYS A 76 69.02 -2.84 0.13
C LYS A 76 70.15 -3.76 0.57
N THR A 77 71.12 -3.94 -0.32
CA THR A 77 72.47 -4.43 -0.03
C THR A 77 73.45 -3.28 -0.35
N THR A 78 74.75 -3.50 -0.36
CA THR A 78 75.76 -2.48 -0.70
C THR A 78 75.51 -1.71 -2.01
N THR A 79 74.67 -2.25 -2.89
CA THR A 79 74.08 -1.59 -4.05
C THR A 79 72.58 -1.78 -4.03
N SER A 80 71.77 -0.69 -4.03
CA SER A 80 70.32 -0.80 -4.09
C SER A 80 69.87 -1.25 -5.49
N THR A 81 69.30 -2.43 -5.58
CA THR A 81 68.66 -2.96 -6.79
C THR A 81 67.15 -2.89 -6.65
N SER A 82 66.49 -2.14 -7.52
CA SER A 82 65.01 -2.12 -7.64
C SER A 82 64.62 -3.05 -8.79
N LEU A 83 63.78 -4.02 -8.48
CA LEU A 83 63.19 -4.92 -9.48
C LEU A 83 61.71 -4.68 -9.53
N ASN A 84 61.26 -4.20 -10.72
CA ASN A 84 59.84 -4.06 -11.02
C ASN A 84 59.38 -5.27 -11.86
N SER A 85 58.40 -5.99 -11.36
CA SER A 85 57.85 -7.16 -12.05
C SER A 85 56.33 -6.95 -12.28
N ASN A 86 55.89 -7.15 -13.52
CA ASN A 86 54.51 -7.13 -13.91
C ASN A 86 54.12 -8.51 -14.46
N THR A 87 53.18 -9.20 -13.79
CA THR A 87 52.76 -10.54 -14.15
C THR A 87 51.28 -10.53 -14.54
N HIS A 88 51.00 -10.95 -15.76
CA HIS A 88 49.63 -11.17 -16.25
C HIS A 88 49.37 -12.69 -16.26
N SER A 89 48.24 -13.10 -15.70
CA SER A 89 47.81 -14.49 -15.76
C SER A 89 46.33 -14.63 -16.14
N ILE A 90 46.07 -15.62 -16.97
CA ILE A 90 44.70 -16.06 -17.30
C ILE A 90 44.57 -17.48 -16.76
N SER A 91 43.56 -17.70 -15.94
CA SER A 91 43.20 -19.05 -15.43
C SER A 91 41.81 -19.44 -15.87
N VAL A 92 41.68 -20.73 -16.16
CA VAL A 92 40.39 -21.36 -16.48
C VAL A 92 40.19 -22.49 -15.47
N ASP A 93 39.21 -22.34 -14.61
CA ASP A 93 38.91 -23.27 -13.53
C ASP A 93 37.57 -23.96 -13.79
N LEU A 94 37.58 -25.29 -13.89
CA LEU A 94 36.38 -26.12 -14.00
C LEU A 94 36.36 -27.17 -12.91
N ASN A 95 35.35 -27.06 -12.04
CA ASN A 95 35.12 -28.07 -11.02
C ASN A 95 34.32 -29.25 -11.60
N LEU A 96 35.00 -30.39 -11.83
CA LEU A 96 34.35 -31.57 -12.44
C LEU A 96 33.46 -32.30 -11.46
N TYR A 97 33.82 -32.38 -10.17
CA TYR A 97 33.06 -33.07 -9.14
C TYR A 97 33.33 -32.46 -7.75
N ASN A 98 32.28 -32.24 -6.98
CA ASN A 98 32.33 -31.65 -5.65
C ASN A 98 31.43 -32.40 -4.64
N GLY A 99 31.35 -33.73 -4.78
CA GLY A 99 30.59 -34.58 -3.85
C GLY A 99 29.06 -34.37 -3.94
N GLY A 100 28.52 -33.89 -5.07
CA GLY A 100 27.09 -33.66 -5.25
C GLY A 100 26.59 -32.31 -4.68
N TYR A 101 27.50 -31.46 -4.15
CA TYR A 101 27.12 -30.18 -3.54
C TYR A 101 26.38 -29.27 -4.54
N ARG A 102 26.80 -29.22 -5.80
CA ARG A 102 26.14 -28.38 -6.83
C ARG A 102 24.69 -28.78 -7.05
N ASP A 103 24.41 -30.07 -7.14
CA ASP A 103 23.05 -30.59 -7.38
C ASP A 103 22.16 -30.28 -6.16
N GLN A 104 22.67 -30.48 -4.95
CA GLN A 104 21.95 -30.13 -3.73
C GLN A 104 21.70 -28.62 -3.59
N ASN A 105 22.65 -27.79 -3.99
CA ASN A 105 22.50 -26.34 -3.99
C ASN A 105 21.40 -25.86 -4.96
N ILE A 106 21.28 -26.50 -6.14
CA ILE A 106 20.18 -26.19 -7.07
C ILE A 106 18.83 -26.56 -6.45
N ILE A 107 18.71 -27.75 -5.86
CA ILE A 107 17.49 -28.20 -5.18
C ILE A 107 17.13 -27.23 -4.02
N GLU A 108 18.10 -26.77 -3.27
CA GLU A 108 17.91 -25.79 -2.20
C GLU A 108 17.35 -24.47 -2.76
N ILE A 109 17.95 -23.93 -3.84
CA ILE A 109 17.51 -22.69 -4.49
C ILE A 109 16.10 -22.84 -5.06
N GLU A 110 15.79 -23.95 -5.73
CA GLU A 110 14.45 -24.23 -6.23
C GLU A 110 13.41 -24.28 -5.10
N ASN A 111 13.70 -24.94 -4.00
CA ASN A 111 12.80 -25.01 -2.85
C ASN A 111 12.64 -23.63 -2.16
N LYS A 112 13.72 -22.87 -2.03
CA LYS A 112 13.69 -21.48 -1.55
C LYS A 112 12.78 -20.62 -2.43
N ASN A 113 12.87 -20.76 -3.75
CA ASN A 113 12.05 -20.01 -4.69
C ASN A 113 10.57 -20.39 -4.63
N LYS A 114 10.25 -21.68 -4.43
CA LYS A 114 8.88 -22.13 -4.15
C LYS A 114 8.35 -21.49 -2.85
N ALA A 115 9.16 -21.47 -1.80
CA ALA A 115 8.80 -20.83 -0.53
C ALA A 115 8.57 -19.31 -0.69
N ASN A 116 9.45 -18.62 -1.43
CA ASN A 116 9.31 -17.18 -1.72
C ASN A 116 8.02 -16.88 -2.51
N THR A 117 7.71 -17.70 -3.51
CA THR A 117 6.46 -17.56 -4.31
C THR A 117 5.22 -17.73 -3.41
N ALA A 118 5.22 -18.73 -2.53
CA ALA A 118 4.14 -18.92 -1.56
C ALA A 118 4.02 -17.75 -0.58
N LEU A 119 5.15 -17.23 -0.11
CA LEU A 119 5.20 -16.04 0.77
C LEU A 119 4.65 -14.80 0.07
N ASN A 120 4.97 -14.57 -1.19
CA ASN A 120 4.45 -13.44 -1.96
C ASN A 120 2.94 -13.56 -2.18
N THR A 121 2.44 -14.76 -2.46
CA THR A 121 0.99 -15.03 -2.55
C THR A 121 0.30 -14.74 -1.21
N TYR A 122 0.90 -15.15 -0.10
CA TYR A 122 0.38 -14.87 1.23
C TYR A 122 0.33 -13.35 1.51
N LYS A 123 1.41 -12.62 1.21
CA LYS A 123 1.46 -11.15 1.37
C LYS A 123 0.36 -10.46 0.55
N LYS A 124 0.14 -10.90 -0.68
CA LYS A 124 -0.94 -10.38 -1.53
C LYS A 124 -2.32 -10.62 -0.91
N THR A 125 -2.53 -11.80 -0.36
CA THR A 125 -3.78 -12.13 0.36
C THR A 125 -3.99 -11.25 1.61
N LEU A 126 -2.91 -10.93 2.34
CA LEU A 126 -2.98 -10.00 3.47
C LEU A 126 -3.38 -8.60 3.04
N LEU A 127 -2.82 -8.07 1.95
CA LEU A 127 -3.19 -6.75 1.43
C LEU A 127 -4.67 -6.69 1.03
N ILE A 128 -5.18 -7.74 0.37
CA ILE A 128 -6.61 -7.84 0.03
C ILE A 128 -7.46 -7.87 1.31
N LYS A 129 -7.05 -8.63 2.33
CA LYS A 129 -7.73 -8.68 3.62
C LYS A 129 -7.78 -7.30 4.27
N GLU A 130 -6.67 -6.57 4.32
CA GLU A 130 -6.60 -5.23 4.90
C GLU A 130 -7.50 -4.24 4.15
N LEU A 131 -7.51 -4.30 2.81
CA LEU A 131 -8.43 -3.50 1.99
C LEU A 131 -9.90 -3.78 2.34
N ILE A 132 -10.27 -5.06 2.44
CA ILE A 132 -11.65 -5.47 2.78
C ILE A 132 -12.03 -4.95 4.17
N LEU A 133 -11.18 -5.11 5.16
CA LEU A 133 -11.43 -4.63 6.51
C LEU A 133 -11.57 -3.10 6.55
N GLY A 134 -10.68 -2.36 5.87
CA GLY A 134 -10.75 -0.91 5.77
C GLY A 134 -12.03 -0.44 5.09
N TYR A 135 -12.43 -1.09 4.00
CA TYR A 135 -13.68 -0.77 3.29
C TYR A 135 -14.92 -0.92 4.19
N TYR A 136 -15.04 -2.06 4.90
CA TYR A 136 -16.19 -2.28 5.78
C TYR A 136 -16.16 -1.40 7.03
N ASN A 137 -14.97 -1.07 7.54
CA ASN A 137 -14.83 -0.10 8.63
C ASN A 137 -15.33 1.28 8.20
N LEU A 138 -14.87 1.78 7.06
CA LEU A 138 -15.32 3.06 6.50
C LEU A 138 -16.83 3.08 6.25
N LYS A 139 -17.39 2.01 5.69
CA LYS A 139 -18.84 1.86 5.50
C LYS A 139 -19.60 1.91 6.82
N SER A 140 -19.08 1.25 7.85
CA SER A 140 -19.66 1.29 9.20
C SER A 140 -19.64 2.70 9.79
N LEU A 141 -18.53 3.43 9.64
CA LEU A 141 -18.42 4.81 10.11
C LEU A 141 -19.39 5.74 9.39
N HIS A 142 -19.60 5.58 8.08
CA HIS A 142 -20.62 6.34 7.36
C HIS A 142 -22.04 6.08 7.88
N ASN A 143 -22.40 4.83 8.17
CA ASN A 143 -23.69 4.49 8.76
C ASN A 143 -23.86 5.08 10.17
N LEU A 144 -22.79 5.06 10.98
CA LEU A 144 -22.77 5.69 12.29
C LEU A 144 -22.93 7.21 12.21
N LYS A 145 -22.29 7.85 11.21
CA LYS A 145 -22.42 9.29 10.94
C LYS A 145 -23.88 9.65 10.64
N GLU A 146 -24.54 8.88 9.76
CA GLU A 146 -25.95 9.09 9.44
C GLU A 146 -26.83 8.91 10.69
N THR A 147 -26.61 7.86 11.46
CA THR A 147 -27.34 7.61 12.72
C THR A 147 -27.15 8.75 13.71
N SER A 148 -25.91 9.24 13.89
CA SER A 148 -25.61 10.36 14.78
C SER A 148 -26.28 11.65 14.32
N SER A 149 -26.33 11.91 13.02
CA SER A 149 -27.06 13.05 12.45
C SER A 149 -28.56 12.97 12.76
N ASN A 150 -29.16 11.78 12.63
CA ASN A 150 -30.56 11.57 12.95
C ASN A 150 -30.82 11.77 14.47
N ASN A 151 -29.88 11.36 15.33
CA ASN A 151 -29.96 11.58 16.78
C ASN A 151 -29.92 13.07 17.13
N ILE A 152 -29.07 13.86 16.46
CA ILE A 152 -29.04 15.32 16.66
C ILE A 152 -30.40 15.95 16.32
N ASN A 153 -31.01 15.56 15.19
CA ASN A 153 -32.32 16.02 14.79
C ASN A 153 -33.40 15.65 15.82
N PHE A 154 -33.34 14.41 16.32
CA PHE A 154 -34.25 13.96 17.35
C PHE A 154 -34.13 14.78 18.64
N TYR A 155 -32.93 14.92 19.18
CA TYR A 155 -32.70 15.69 20.41
C TYR A 155 -32.95 17.19 20.23
N SER A 156 -32.71 17.74 19.04
CA SER A 156 -33.05 19.14 18.71
C SER A 156 -34.55 19.37 18.79
N ASN A 157 -35.35 18.46 18.26
CA ASN A 157 -36.82 18.56 18.36
C ASN A 157 -37.32 18.36 19.80
N LYS A 158 -36.73 17.40 20.52
CA LYS A 158 -37.06 17.19 21.94
C LYS A 158 -36.69 18.39 22.84
N LEU A 159 -35.55 19.04 22.52
CA LEU A 159 -35.18 20.25 23.25
C LEU A 159 -36.15 21.40 23.00
N LYS A 160 -36.60 21.62 21.77
CA LYS A 160 -37.63 22.63 21.47
C LYS A 160 -38.95 22.36 22.19
N GLU A 161 -39.40 21.10 22.22
CA GLU A 161 -40.58 20.70 23.01
C GLU A 161 -40.39 20.96 24.52
N ALA A 162 -39.20 20.61 25.06
CA ALA A 162 -38.85 20.84 26.43
C ALA A 162 -38.79 22.33 26.83
N GLU A 163 -38.28 23.18 25.94
CA GLU A 163 -38.24 24.64 26.11
C GLU A 163 -39.67 25.20 26.26
N ILE A 164 -40.58 24.83 25.36
CA ILE A 164 -41.98 25.26 25.41
C ILE A 164 -42.65 24.80 26.75
N LEU A 165 -42.42 23.55 27.16
CA LEU A 165 -42.98 23.04 28.39
C LEU A 165 -42.37 23.71 29.64
N PHE A 166 -41.14 24.05 29.62
CA PHE A 166 -40.47 24.77 30.70
C PHE A 166 -41.00 26.21 30.81
N GLU A 167 -41.16 26.93 29.70
CA GLU A 167 -41.79 28.27 29.71
C GLU A 167 -43.23 28.23 30.20
N ALA A 168 -43.96 27.18 29.92
CA ALA A 168 -45.31 26.94 30.45
C ALA A 168 -45.34 26.47 31.93
N GLY A 169 -44.19 26.36 32.60
CA GLY A 169 -44.08 25.90 33.99
C GLY A 169 -44.37 24.43 34.18
N ARG A 170 -44.34 23.62 33.12
CA ARG A 170 -44.75 22.17 33.10
C ARG A 170 -43.54 21.22 33.07
N LEU A 171 -42.32 21.75 32.98
CA LEU A 171 -41.10 20.97 32.98
C LEU A 171 -40.07 21.56 33.97
N SER A 172 -39.29 20.70 34.62
CA SER A 172 -38.27 21.15 35.55
C SER A 172 -37.03 21.67 34.80
N LYS A 173 -36.28 22.59 35.44
CA LYS A 173 -35.01 23.09 34.88
C LYS A 173 -33.98 21.96 34.68
N ILE A 174 -34.03 20.94 35.55
CA ILE A 174 -33.13 19.78 35.49
C ILE A 174 -33.41 18.98 34.20
N ASP A 175 -34.68 18.72 33.89
CA ASP A 175 -35.07 17.98 32.68
C ASP A 175 -34.71 18.75 31.41
N LEU A 176 -34.91 20.08 31.38
CA LEU A 176 -34.47 20.91 30.26
C LEU A 176 -32.97 20.81 30.05
N LEU A 177 -32.15 20.87 31.13
CA LEU A 177 -30.70 20.73 31.03
C LEU A 177 -30.31 19.33 30.58
N ASN A 178 -31.05 18.28 30.95
CA ASN A 178 -30.78 16.92 30.45
C ASN A 178 -30.96 16.82 28.94
N PHE A 179 -32.02 17.41 28.37
CA PHE A 179 -32.21 17.43 26.90
C PHE A 179 -31.13 18.23 26.20
N LYS A 180 -30.72 19.36 26.77
CA LYS A 180 -29.60 20.17 26.24
C LYS A 180 -28.29 19.40 26.24
N SER A 181 -28.00 18.70 27.34
CA SER A 181 -26.80 17.85 27.45
C SER A 181 -26.86 16.68 26.47
N ALA A 182 -28.00 16.02 26.30
CA ALA A 182 -28.15 14.93 25.35
C ALA A 182 -27.92 15.39 23.89
N LYS A 183 -28.43 16.57 23.52
CA LYS A 183 -28.16 17.16 22.21
C LYS A 183 -26.65 17.42 22.02
N MET A 184 -25.99 18.06 22.98
CA MET A 184 -24.56 18.39 22.93
C MET A 184 -23.70 17.11 22.84
N ASN A 185 -24.05 16.06 23.56
CA ASN A 185 -23.37 14.78 23.49
C ASN A 185 -23.52 14.13 22.09
N SER A 186 -24.69 14.27 21.46
CA SER A 186 -24.90 13.79 20.08
C SER A 186 -24.09 14.58 19.05
N GLU A 187 -23.95 15.90 19.25
CA GLU A 187 -23.11 16.76 18.41
C GLU A 187 -21.63 16.39 18.54
N ASN A 188 -21.12 16.16 19.75
CA ASN A 188 -19.77 15.70 19.99
C ASN A 188 -19.50 14.33 19.33
N ASN A 189 -20.45 13.39 19.47
CA ASN A 189 -20.35 12.07 18.84
C ASN A 189 -20.26 12.17 17.32
N LEU A 190 -21.04 13.05 16.69
CA LEU A 190 -20.95 13.28 15.23
C LEU A 190 -19.60 13.86 14.85
N PHE A 191 -19.07 14.77 15.64
CA PHE A 191 -17.75 15.37 15.43
C PHE A 191 -16.65 14.30 15.50
N ASP A 192 -16.67 13.45 16.53
CA ASP A 192 -15.69 12.37 16.72
C ASP A 192 -15.72 11.37 15.56
N ILE A 193 -16.92 10.93 15.13
CA ILE A 193 -17.07 10.03 13.98
C ILE A 193 -16.58 10.70 12.68
N SER A 194 -16.84 11.99 12.51
CA SER A 194 -16.38 12.72 11.32
C SER A 194 -14.86 12.79 11.24
N ASN A 195 -14.19 13.02 12.37
CA ASN A 195 -12.73 13.00 12.46
C ASN A 195 -12.15 11.61 12.20
N GLU A 196 -12.84 10.54 12.64
CA GLU A 196 -12.40 9.17 12.40
C GLU A 196 -12.53 8.76 10.92
N ILE A 197 -13.46 9.37 10.17
CA ILE A 197 -13.60 9.16 8.72
C ILE A 197 -12.50 9.88 7.94
N GLU A 198 -12.01 11.03 8.45
CA GLU A 198 -11.00 11.85 7.75
C GLU A 198 -9.55 11.38 8.01
N ASN A 199 -9.31 10.57 9.06
CA ASN A 199 -8.00 10.00 9.41
C ASN A 199 -7.77 8.63 8.78
#